data_ee648da6d4dc9b8a1feeef1ef183c3b0
#
_entry.id   ee648da6d4dc9b8a1feeef1ef183c3b0
#
_cell.length_a   1.000
_cell.length_b   1.000
_cell.length_c   1.000
_cell.angle_alpha   90.00
_cell.angle_beta   90.00
_cell.angle_gamma   90.00
#
_symmetry.space_group_name_H-M   'P 1'
#
loop_
_entity.id
_entity.type
_entity.pdbx_description
1 polymer ?
#
loop_
_entity_poly.entity_id
_entity_poly.type
_entity_poly.pdbx_seq_one_letter_code
_entity_poly.pdbx_strand_id
1 'polypeptide(L)'
;FLKTKDSVGEFPDVMEMRDTAVYVRAGKLEPLPDDIVNLFKTTTAFAGKVYSAPMSGENTQGIIYNKAYFDENGWTEPATYDEFIELCQQIKDKGDMAPLVVGGQDIWHMGFWFHKAYNDQVLSKDADFIKHCYEGTKDFSDESVKATFEELKEIMQYAQDGWVSTPDAQITTFMVNDMAAMMYSGTHMFSQILAADPDFEIGWFAVPSPDGKTRLVGGG
;
A
#
# COMPACT_ATOMS: atom_id res chain seq x y z
N PHE A 1 -16.46 7.44 -14.35
CA PHE A 1 -16.13 8.64 -15.16
C PHE A 1 -15.78 8.23 -16.61
N LEU A 2 -14.69 7.50 -16.90
CA LEU A 2 -14.25 7.20 -18.28
C LEU A 2 -15.30 6.43 -19.10
N LYS A 3 -15.97 5.43 -18.51
CA LYS A 3 -17.07 4.70 -19.21
C LYS A 3 -18.21 5.63 -19.61
N THR A 4 -18.56 6.60 -18.75
CA THR A 4 -19.61 7.59 -19.06
C THR A 4 -19.17 8.50 -20.20
N LYS A 5 -17.92 8.99 -20.18
CA LYS A 5 -17.38 9.82 -21.25
C LYS A 5 -17.30 9.06 -22.57
N ASP A 6 -16.86 7.81 -22.54
CA ASP A 6 -16.83 6.96 -23.74
C ASP A 6 -18.21 6.74 -24.36
N SER A 7 -19.25 6.55 -23.52
CA SER A 7 -20.62 6.29 -24.00
C SER A 7 -21.25 7.48 -24.73
N VAL A 8 -20.75 8.68 -24.52
CA VAL A 8 -21.23 9.91 -25.19
C VAL A 8 -20.23 10.45 -26.23
N GLY A 9 -19.18 9.68 -26.55
CA GLY A 9 -18.17 10.07 -27.55
C GLY A 9 -17.18 11.14 -27.10
N GLU A 10 -17.07 11.39 -25.78
CA GLU A 10 -16.20 12.39 -25.17
C GLU A 10 -15.02 11.74 -24.44
N PHE A 11 -14.42 10.70 -25.02
CA PHE A 11 -13.26 10.06 -24.40
C PHE A 11 -12.08 11.06 -24.37
N PRO A 12 -11.39 11.21 -23.22
CA PRO A 12 -10.30 12.20 -23.08
C PRO A 12 -9.08 11.84 -23.95
N ASP A 13 -8.40 12.85 -24.50
CA ASP A 13 -7.13 12.65 -25.24
C ASP A 13 -5.97 12.27 -24.30
N VAL A 14 -5.95 12.82 -23.07
CA VAL A 14 -4.95 12.53 -22.04
C VAL A 14 -5.64 12.34 -20.69
N MET A 15 -5.25 11.32 -19.94
CA MET A 15 -5.89 11.00 -18.67
C MET A 15 -4.97 10.19 -17.73
N GLU A 16 -5.25 10.24 -16.45
CA GLU A 16 -4.70 9.25 -15.51
C GLU A 16 -5.36 7.90 -15.76
N MET A 17 -4.56 6.86 -15.98
CA MET A 17 -5.04 5.53 -16.32
C MET A 17 -4.59 4.51 -15.28
N ARG A 18 -5.57 3.77 -14.70
CA ARG A 18 -5.32 2.67 -13.74
C ARG A 18 -5.56 1.29 -14.35
N ASP A 19 -6.52 1.18 -15.27
CA ASP A 19 -6.92 -0.09 -15.91
C ASP A 19 -6.44 -0.16 -17.37
N THR A 20 -5.18 0.15 -17.62
CA THR A 20 -4.57 0.25 -18.97
C THR A 20 -4.95 -0.94 -19.86
N ALA A 21 -4.81 -2.17 -19.34
CA ALA A 21 -5.08 -3.39 -20.13
C ALA A 21 -6.51 -3.46 -20.69
N VAL A 22 -7.51 -2.99 -19.93
CA VAL A 22 -8.92 -2.98 -20.36
C VAL A 22 -9.11 -2.05 -21.55
N TYR A 23 -8.57 -0.84 -21.47
CA TYR A 23 -8.73 0.17 -22.53
C TYR A 23 -7.86 -0.12 -23.76
N VAL A 24 -6.69 -0.74 -23.59
CA VAL A 24 -5.87 -1.24 -24.71
C VAL A 24 -6.64 -2.33 -25.47
N ARG A 25 -7.22 -3.32 -24.78
CA ARG A 25 -8.04 -4.38 -25.42
C ARG A 25 -9.28 -3.83 -26.13
N ALA A 26 -9.83 -2.75 -25.63
CA ALA A 26 -10.96 -2.06 -26.25
C ALA A 26 -10.57 -1.12 -27.42
N GLY A 27 -9.27 -1.01 -27.74
CA GLY A 27 -8.77 -0.14 -28.83
C GLY A 27 -8.96 1.36 -28.54
N LYS A 28 -8.93 1.75 -27.25
CA LYS A 28 -9.16 3.13 -26.79
C LYS A 28 -7.89 3.89 -26.49
N LEU A 29 -6.74 3.22 -26.49
CA LEU A 29 -5.42 3.82 -26.21
C LEU A 29 -4.50 3.58 -27.39
N GLU A 30 -3.76 4.61 -27.76
CA GLU A 30 -2.64 4.52 -28.71
C GLU A 30 -1.34 4.23 -27.93
N PRO A 31 -0.41 3.44 -28.51
CA PRO A 31 0.92 3.29 -27.93
C PRO A 31 1.64 4.62 -27.83
N LEU A 32 2.40 4.81 -26.75
CA LEU A 32 3.29 5.96 -26.63
C LEU A 32 4.40 5.87 -27.67
N PRO A 33 4.78 7.01 -28.30
CA PRO A 33 5.94 7.08 -29.17
C PRO A 33 7.26 6.74 -28.45
N ASP A 34 8.22 6.18 -29.14
CA ASP A 34 9.50 5.73 -28.56
C ASP A 34 10.29 6.88 -27.91
N ASP A 35 10.21 8.09 -28.45
CA ASP A 35 10.86 9.27 -27.87
C ASP A 35 10.27 9.65 -26.50
N ILE A 36 8.97 9.42 -26.30
CA ILE A 36 8.32 9.57 -24.98
C ILE A 36 8.69 8.42 -24.05
N VAL A 37 8.62 7.17 -24.52
CA VAL A 37 8.97 5.99 -23.72
C VAL A 37 10.39 6.07 -23.18
N ASN A 38 11.33 6.54 -23.99
CA ASN A 38 12.75 6.67 -23.63
C ASN A 38 13.07 7.76 -22.60
N LEU A 39 12.10 8.60 -22.23
CA LEU A 39 12.25 9.56 -21.13
C LEU A 39 12.14 8.90 -19.74
N PHE A 40 11.58 7.69 -19.66
CA PHE A 40 11.33 7.00 -18.41
C PHE A 40 12.34 5.87 -18.18
N LYS A 41 12.83 5.76 -16.95
CA LYS A 41 13.75 4.71 -16.53
C LYS A 41 13.08 3.32 -16.51
N THR A 42 11.80 3.29 -16.14
CA THR A 42 10.98 2.08 -16.06
C THR A 42 9.61 2.34 -16.68
N THR A 43 9.14 1.40 -17.49
CA THR A 43 7.80 1.45 -18.10
C THR A 43 7.20 0.06 -18.10
N THR A 44 5.87 -0.02 -18.06
CA THR A 44 5.13 -1.29 -18.16
C THR A 44 4.61 -1.47 -19.58
N ALA A 45 5.03 -2.56 -20.24
CA ALA A 45 4.53 -2.91 -21.56
C ALA A 45 3.29 -3.82 -21.46
N PHE A 46 2.30 -3.57 -22.32
CA PHE A 46 1.16 -4.43 -22.56
C PHE A 46 1.17 -4.90 -24.01
N ALA A 47 1.11 -6.21 -24.23
CA ALA A 47 1.22 -6.81 -25.57
C ALA A 47 2.44 -6.29 -26.37
N GLY A 48 3.58 -6.08 -25.69
CA GLY A 48 4.85 -5.62 -26.31
C GLY A 48 4.93 -4.13 -26.61
N LYS A 49 3.95 -3.33 -26.19
CA LYS A 49 3.94 -1.86 -26.37
C LYS A 49 3.64 -1.14 -25.08
N VAL A 50 4.14 0.09 -24.93
CA VAL A 50 3.88 0.96 -23.78
C VAL A 50 2.73 1.91 -24.10
N TYR A 51 1.73 2.00 -23.25
CA TYR A 51 0.52 2.82 -23.44
C TYR A 51 0.32 3.87 -22.35
N SER A 52 1.11 3.81 -21.30
CA SER A 52 1.03 4.78 -20.20
C SER A 52 2.42 5.16 -19.72
N ALA A 53 2.61 6.44 -19.45
CA ALA A 53 3.81 6.95 -18.79
C ALA A 53 3.65 6.88 -17.28
N PRO A 54 4.72 6.59 -16.50
CA PRO A 54 4.70 6.71 -15.05
C PRO A 54 4.36 8.14 -14.63
N MET A 55 3.42 8.32 -13.71
CA MET A 55 3.03 9.64 -13.19
C MET A 55 3.88 10.09 -12.00
N SER A 56 4.42 9.15 -11.26
CA SER A 56 5.20 9.39 -10.06
C SER A 56 6.48 8.57 -10.06
N GLY A 57 7.44 8.95 -9.23
CA GLY A 57 8.59 8.10 -8.93
C GLY A 57 8.20 6.84 -8.16
N GLU A 58 9.19 5.96 -7.97
CA GLU A 58 9.01 4.74 -7.18
C GLU A 58 8.56 5.11 -5.74
N ASN A 59 7.54 4.41 -5.26
CA ASN A 59 6.96 4.58 -3.95
C ASN A 59 7.11 3.28 -3.17
N THR A 60 7.80 3.32 -2.04
CA THR A 60 8.00 2.15 -1.19
C THR A 60 7.04 2.22 -0.02
N GLN A 61 6.35 1.11 0.26
CA GLN A 61 5.42 0.98 1.36
C GLN A 61 6.13 0.47 2.62
N GLY A 62 5.75 1.02 3.75
CA GLY A 62 6.26 0.63 5.07
C GLY A 62 5.52 1.35 6.18
N ILE A 63 5.94 1.10 7.41
CA ILE A 63 5.47 1.86 8.56
C ILE A 63 6.15 3.22 8.58
N ILE A 64 5.33 4.25 8.64
CA ILE A 64 5.69 5.62 8.98
C ILE A 64 5.28 5.82 10.44
N TYR A 65 6.18 6.30 11.28
CA TYR A 65 5.91 6.43 12.71
C TYR A 65 6.35 7.78 13.28
N ASN A 66 5.75 8.18 14.40
CA ASN A 66 6.15 9.34 15.19
C ASN A 66 7.45 9.01 15.93
N LYS A 67 8.58 9.50 15.40
CA LYS A 67 9.90 9.18 15.94
C LYS A 67 10.10 9.77 17.33
N ALA A 68 9.63 10.99 17.58
CA ALA A 68 9.71 11.62 18.89
C ALA A 68 9.01 10.77 19.96
N TYR A 69 7.81 10.25 19.65
CA TYR A 69 7.06 9.37 20.54
C TYR A 69 7.79 8.04 20.79
N PHE A 70 8.45 7.48 19.81
CA PHE A 70 9.28 6.26 19.98
C PHE A 70 10.47 6.53 20.88
N ASP A 71 11.21 7.62 20.63
CA ASP A 71 12.40 8.00 21.42
C ASP A 71 12.02 8.26 22.88
N GLU A 72 10.92 8.95 23.14
CA GLU A 72 10.40 9.22 24.49
C GLU A 72 10.09 7.94 25.28
N ASN A 73 9.64 6.88 24.59
CA ASN A 73 9.26 5.61 25.21
C ASN A 73 10.40 4.56 25.15
N GLY A 74 11.52 4.88 24.52
CA GLY A 74 12.66 3.96 24.37
C GLY A 74 12.37 2.80 23.42
N TRP A 75 11.39 2.95 22.50
CA TRP A 75 11.07 1.95 21.48
C TRP A 75 12.02 2.06 20.28
N THR A 76 12.26 0.92 19.64
CA THR A 76 13.09 0.81 18.45
C THR A 76 12.32 0.14 17.31
N GLU A 77 12.81 0.30 16.10
CA GLU A 77 12.25 -0.38 14.94
C GLU A 77 12.34 -1.90 15.13
N PRO A 78 11.23 -2.65 14.92
CA PRO A 78 11.20 -4.09 15.11
C PRO A 78 12.00 -4.79 14.00
N ALA A 79 12.81 -5.78 14.37
CA ALA A 79 13.59 -6.60 13.46
C ALA A 79 12.83 -7.85 12.98
N THR A 80 11.81 -8.28 13.73
CA THR A 80 10.98 -9.46 13.43
C THR A 80 9.50 -9.11 13.45
N TYR A 81 8.68 -9.96 12.84
CA TYR A 81 7.22 -9.80 12.86
C TYR A 81 6.66 -9.88 14.29
N ASP A 82 7.17 -10.79 15.10
CA ASP A 82 6.75 -10.94 16.50
C ASP A 82 7.06 -9.66 17.30
N GLU A 83 8.24 -9.07 17.09
CA GLU A 83 8.60 -7.77 17.70
C GLU A 83 7.68 -6.64 17.22
N PHE A 84 7.25 -6.65 15.94
CA PHE A 84 6.27 -5.67 15.45
C PHE A 84 4.92 -5.81 16.15
N ILE A 85 4.43 -7.02 16.31
CA ILE A 85 3.18 -7.29 17.04
C ILE A 85 3.31 -6.92 18.52
N GLU A 86 4.45 -7.23 19.15
CA GLU A 86 4.74 -6.86 20.54
C GLU A 86 4.79 -5.33 20.71
N LEU A 87 5.43 -4.61 19.80
CA LEU A 87 5.44 -3.14 19.78
C LEU A 87 4.02 -2.57 19.68
N CYS A 88 3.20 -3.10 18.78
CA CYS A 88 1.79 -2.70 18.69
C CYS A 88 1.05 -2.95 20.01
N GLN A 89 1.32 -4.07 20.67
CA GLN A 89 0.70 -4.38 21.97
C GLN A 89 1.17 -3.41 23.07
N GLN A 90 2.45 -3.10 23.14
CA GLN A 90 3.01 -2.14 24.11
C GLN A 90 2.39 -0.75 23.95
N ILE A 91 2.25 -0.25 22.71
CA ILE A 91 1.59 1.03 22.43
C ILE A 91 0.11 0.99 22.86
N LYS A 92 -0.58 -0.11 22.55
CA LYS A 92 -1.99 -0.32 22.93
C LYS A 92 -2.17 -0.33 24.45
N ASP A 93 -1.28 -1.01 25.18
CA ASP A 93 -1.36 -1.13 26.64
C ASP A 93 -1.06 0.22 27.34
N LYS A 94 -0.21 1.05 26.75
CA LYS A 94 0.04 2.41 27.22
C LYS A 94 -1.22 3.28 27.09
N GLY A 95 -1.96 3.17 25.99
CA GLY A 95 -3.32 3.68 25.83
C GLY A 95 -3.46 5.17 25.60
N ASP A 96 -2.37 5.90 25.31
CA ASP A 96 -2.40 7.33 24.99
C ASP A 96 -2.54 7.60 23.48
N MET A 97 -2.09 6.67 22.63
CA MET A 97 -2.27 6.68 21.17
C MET A 97 -2.76 5.33 20.67
N ALA A 98 -3.44 5.30 19.55
CA ALA A 98 -3.66 4.04 18.83
C ALA A 98 -2.33 3.54 18.24
N PRO A 99 -2.05 2.23 18.25
CA PRO A 99 -0.84 1.70 17.61
C PRO A 99 -0.77 2.02 16.12
N LEU A 100 -1.87 1.83 15.40
CA LEU A 100 -1.97 2.03 13.97
C LEU A 100 -3.15 2.92 13.61
N VAL A 101 -2.96 3.83 12.65
CA VAL A 101 -4.08 4.44 11.93
C VAL A 101 -4.26 3.77 10.58
N VAL A 102 -5.52 3.44 10.27
CA VAL A 102 -5.94 2.76 9.04
C VAL A 102 -7.11 3.50 8.40
N GLY A 103 -6.99 3.85 7.13
CA GLY A 103 -8.04 4.50 6.33
C GLY A 103 -8.94 3.45 5.67
N GLY A 104 -9.69 2.67 6.47
CA GLY A 104 -10.45 1.51 6.00
C GLY A 104 -11.68 1.83 5.14
N GLN A 105 -12.14 3.10 5.11
CA GLN A 105 -13.20 3.53 4.20
C GLN A 105 -12.75 3.45 2.74
N ASP A 106 -11.47 3.66 2.47
CA ASP A 106 -10.91 3.67 1.13
C ASP A 106 -10.26 2.31 0.82
N ILE A 107 -10.89 1.55 -0.07
CA ILE A 107 -10.47 0.17 -0.43
C ILE A 107 -9.01 0.13 -0.89
N TRP A 108 -8.53 1.16 -1.59
CA TRP A 108 -7.15 1.22 -2.07
C TRP A 108 -6.14 1.30 -0.92
N HIS A 109 -6.47 1.98 0.18
CA HIS A 109 -5.62 2.04 1.37
C HIS A 109 -5.51 0.66 2.05
N MET A 110 -6.62 -0.06 2.18
CA MET A 110 -6.60 -1.46 2.62
C MET A 110 -5.81 -2.36 1.68
N GLY A 111 -5.73 -1.99 0.41
CA GLY A 111 -4.92 -2.67 -0.59
C GLY A 111 -3.43 -2.72 -0.22
N PHE A 112 -2.88 -1.71 0.45
CA PHE A 112 -1.49 -1.72 0.91
C PHE A 112 -1.22 -2.85 1.92
N TRP A 113 -2.06 -2.96 2.94
CA TRP A 113 -1.99 -4.03 3.92
C TRP A 113 -2.22 -5.40 3.29
N PHE A 114 -3.20 -5.50 2.39
CA PHE A 114 -3.46 -6.73 1.65
C PHE A 114 -2.25 -7.14 0.80
N HIS A 115 -1.64 -6.21 0.05
CA HIS A 115 -0.47 -6.51 -0.77
C HIS A 115 0.71 -7.00 0.09
N LYS A 116 0.94 -6.38 1.26
CA LYS A 116 1.96 -6.85 2.21
C LYS A 116 1.70 -8.29 2.64
N ALA A 117 0.53 -8.57 3.20
CA ALA A 117 0.19 -9.91 3.69
C ALA A 117 0.11 -10.96 2.56
N TYR A 118 -0.40 -10.58 1.39
CA TYR A 118 -0.44 -11.45 0.21
C TYR A 118 0.97 -11.78 -0.31
N ASN A 119 1.86 -10.81 -0.31
CA ASN A 119 3.27 -11.01 -0.66
C ASN A 119 3.95 -11.97 0.33
N ASP A 120 3.68 -11.83 1.61
CA ASP A 120 4.24 -12.69 2.66
C ASP A 120 3.70 -14.11 2.61
N GLN A 121 2.41 -14.29 2.45
CA GLN A 121 1.78 -15.60 2.58
C GLN A 121 1.63 -16.35 1.26
N VAL A 122 1.46 -15.66 0.14
CA VAL A 122 1.21 -16.26 -1.17
C VAL A 122 2.41 -16.13 -2.08
N LEU A 123 2.81 -14.91 -2.47
CA LEU A 123 3.83 -14.72 -3.50
C LEU A 123 5.22 -15.16 -3.06
N SER A 124 5.52 -15.14 -1.76
CA SER A 124 6.77 -15.68 -1.21
C SER A 124 6.93 -17.19 -1.41
N LYS A 125 5.81 -17.90 -1.54
CA LYS A 125 5.75 -19.37 -1.70
C LYS A 125 5.49 -19.78 -3.15
N ASP A 126 4.74 -18.94 -3.89
CA ASP A 126 4.36 -19.17 -5.27
C ASP A 126 4.20 -17.84 -6.00
N ALA A 127 5.28 -17.36 -6.63
CA ALA A 127 5.28 -16.09 -7.38
C ALA A 127 4.33 -16.12 -8.60
N ASP A 128 4.00 -17.31 -9.11
CA ASP A 128 3.09 -17.51 -10.23
C ASP A 128 1.65 -17.86 -9.81
N PHE A 129 1.27 -17.66 -8.54
CA PHE A 129 -0.02 -18.07 -7.98
C PHE A 129 -1.22 -17.65 -8.87
N ILE A 130 -1.24 -16.41 -9.30
CA ILE A 130 -2.33 -15.90 -10.17
C ILE A 130 -2.36 -16.62 -11.52
N LYS A 131 -1.18 -16.93 -12.09
CA LYS A 131 -1.10 -17.73 -13.32
C LYS A 131 -1.65 -19.12 -13.10
N HIS A 132 -1.29 -19.78 -12.00
CA HIS A 132 -1.83 -21.09 -11.63
C HIS A 132 -3.35 -21.06 -11.43
N CYS A 133 -3.92 -19.96 -10.91
CA CYS A 133 -5.38 -19.77 -10.85
C CYS A 133 -6.00 -19.68 -12.27
N TYR A 134 -5.39 -18.96 -13.21
CA TYR A 134 -5.86 -18.91 -14.60
C TYR A 134 -5.75 -20.26 -15.31
N GLU A 135 -4.76 -21.06 -14.97
CA GLU A 135 -4.58 -22.43 -15.49
C GLU A 135 -5.51 -23.45 -14.82
N GLY A 136 -6.24 -23.07 -13.77
CA GLY A 136 -7.14 -23.93 -13.01
C GLY A 136 -6.44 -24.96 -12.13
N THR A 137 -5.12 -24.78 -11.86
CA THR A 137 -4.33 -25.67 -11.00
C THR A 137 -4.35 -25.21 -9.54
N LYS A 138 -4.73 -23.95 -9.27
CA LYS A 138 -4.98 -23.37 -7.95
C LYS A 138 -6.22 -22.48 -7.98
N ASP A 139 -6.71 -22.14 -6.80
CA ASP A 139 -7.79 -21.16 -6.61
C ASP A 139 -7.64 -20.42 -5.28
N PHE A 140 -8.53 -19.49 -4.99
CA PHE A 140 -8.51 -18.67 -3.77
C PHE A 140 -8.95 -19.42 -2.50
N SER A 141 -9.23 -20.72 -2.55
CA SER A 141 -9.40 -21.56 -1.37
C SER A 141 -8.06 -22.11 -0.80
N ASP A 142 -6.93 -21.83 -1.48
CA ASP A 142 -5.60 -22.21 -1.04
C ASP A 142 -5.30 -21.70 0.38
N GLU A 143 -4.65 -22.51 1.21
CA GLU A 143 -4.33 -22.17 2.60
C GLU A 143 -3.44 -20.93 2.72
N SER A 144 -2.64 -20.60 1.71
CA SER A 144 -1.83 -19.38 1.70
C SER A 144 -2.69 -18.12 1.60
N VAL A 145 -3.81 -18.17 0.86
CA VAL A 145 -4.78 -17.07 0.78
C VAL A 145 -5.49 -16.90 2.13
N LYS A 146 -5.88 -17.99 2.77
CA LYS A 146 -6.45 -17.94 4.11
C LYS A 146 -5.46 -17.34 5.12
N ALA A 147 -4.19 -17.74 5.08
CA ALA A 147 -3.13 -17.18 5.92
C ALA A 147 -2.95 -15.67 5.73
N THR A 148 -3.15 -15.15 4.51
CA THR A 148 -3.16 -13.71 4.23
C THR A 148 -4.22 -12.98 5.07
N PHE A 149 -5.43 -13.51 5.14
CA PHE A 149 -6.51 -12.89 5.92
C PHE A 149 -6.32 -13.06 7.43
N GLU A 150 -5.71 -14.14 7.89
CA GLU A 150 -5.37 -14.30 9.32
C GLU A 150 -4.29 -13.30 9.75
N GLU A 151 -3.27 -13.06 8.94
CA GLU A 151 -2.26 -12.02 9.18
C GLU A 151 -2.89 -10.62 9.23
N LEU A 152 -3.75 -10.29 8.26
CA LEU A 152 -4.49 -9.03 8.28
C LEU A 152 -5.35 -8.87 9.54
N LYS A 153 -6.06 -9.89 9.93
CA LYS A 153 -6.90 -9.88 11.13
C LYS A 153 -6.07 -9.67 12.40
N GLU A 154 -4.88 -10.26 12.48
CA GLU A 154 -3.96 -10.07 13.59
C GLU A 154 -3.48 -8.62 13.67
N ILE A 155 -3.09 -8.01 12.55
CA ILE A 155 -2.64 -6.61 12.51
C ILE A 155 -3.79 -5.64 12.79
N MET A 156 -4.98 -5.86 12.22
CA MET A 156 -6.11 -4.92 12.31
C MET A 156 -6.69 -4.81 13.73
N GLN A 157 -6.40 -5.71 14.65
CA GLN A 157 -6.78 -5.54 16.07
C GLN A 157 -6.02 -4.39 16.77
N TYR A 158 -4.97 -3.86 16.14
CA TYR A 158 -4.18 -2.71 16.60
C TYR A 158 -4.54 -1.40 15.88
N ALA A 159 -5.48 -1.44 14.94
CA ALA A 159 -6.01 -0.23 14.32
C ALA A 159 -6.85 0.60 15.30
N GLN A 160 -6.89 1.91 15.09
CA GLN A 160 -7.73 2.81 15.88
C GLN A 160 -9.21 2.42 15.82
N ASP A 161 -9.99 2.82 16.83
CA ASP A 161 -11.43 2.63 16.82
C ASP A 161 -12.07 3.31 15.60
N GLY A 162 -13.02 2.64 14.97
CA GLY A 162 -13.73 3.15 13.80
C GLY A 162 -12.94 3.12 12.49
N TRP A 163 -11.81 2.43 12.42
CA TRP A 163 -10.93 2.39 11.25
C TRP A 163 -11.65 2.03 9.94
N VAL A 164 -12.67 1.18 9.98
CA VAL A 164 -13.45 0.76 8.79
C VAL A 164 -14.14 1.95 8.10
N SER A 165 -14.50 2.98 8.86
CA SER A 165 -15.17 4.19 8.38
C SER A 165 -14.26 5.42 8.32
N THR A 166 -12.97 5.27 8.65
CA THR A 166 -12.00 6.36 8.57
C THR A 166 -11.55 6.54 7.12
N PRO A 167 -11.75 7.70 6.49
CA PRO A 167 -11.24 7.98 5.15
C PRO A 167 -9.72 8.19 5.18
N ASP A 168 -9.04 7.82 4.09
CA ASP A 168 -7.59 8.01 3.93
C ASP A 168 -7.16 9.46 4.17
N ALA A 169 -7.95 10.43 3.71
CA ALA A 169 -7.68 11.86 3.92
C ALA A 169 -7.53 12.28 5.39
N GLN A 170 -7.95 11.48 6.35
CA GLN A 170 -7.83 11.77 7.78
C GLN A 170 -6.60 11.16 8.43
N ILE A 171 -5.92 10.19 7.82
CA ILE A 171 -4.82 9.46 8.48
C ILE A 171 -3.65 10.38 8.86
N THR A 172 -3.30 11.36 8.03
CA THR A 172 -2.29 12.38 8.36
C THR A 172 -2.67 13.15 9.63
N THR A 173 -3.96 13.51 9.78
CA THR A 173 -4.47 14.20 10.96
C THR A 173 -4.30 13.38 12.24
N PHE A 174 -4.51 12.06 12.18
CA PHE A 174 -4.26 11.18 13.31
C PHE A 174 -2.80 11.18 13.73
N MET A 175 -1.87 11.18 12.78
CA MET A 175 -0.43 11.20 13.07
C MET A 175 0.01 12.51 13.71
N VAL A 176 -0.30 13.66 13.10
CA VAL A 176 0.20 14.98 13.56
C VAL A 176 -0.52 15.51 14.82
N ASN A 177 -1.60 14.88 15.24
CA ASN A 177 -2.29 15.22 16.48
C ASN A 177 -2.12 14.17 17.59
N ASP A 178 -1.11 13.33 17.49
CA ASP A 178 -0.77 12.30 18.49
C ASP A 178 -1.93 11.36 18.82
N MET A 179 -2.77 11.04 17.81
CA MET A 179 -3.88 10.11 17.96
C MET A 179 -3.49 8.68 17.59
N ALA A 180 -2.42 8.52 16.79
CA ALA A 180 -1.87 7.24 16.41
C ALA A 180 -0.34 7.32 16.27
N ALA A 181 0.35 6.26 16.70
CA ALA A 181 1.79 6.18 16.69
C ALA A 181 2.39 5.84 15.31
N MET A 182 1.66 5.03 14.52
CA MET A 182 2.14 4.49 13.24
C MET A 182 1.05 4.48 12.17
N MET A 183 1.47 4.53 10.90
CA MET A 183 0.65 4.22 9.72
C MET A 183 1.43 3.33 8.75
N TYR A 184 0.75 2.43 8.04
CA TYR A 184 1.33 1.71 6.91
C TYR A 184 0.92 2.39 5.61
N SER A 185 1.87 2.99 4.92
CA SER A 185 1.60 3.70 3.67
C SER A 185 2.87 3.83 2.83
N GLY A 186 2.75 4.49 1.69
CA GLY A 186 3.88 4.81 0.83
C GLY A 186 4.64 6.06 1.27
N THR A 187 5.90 6.15 0.85
CA THR A 187 6.79 7.28 1.15
C THR A 187 6.26 8.64 0.65
N HIS A 188 5.26 8.66 -0.25
CA HIS A 188 4.57 9.89 -0.66
C HIS A 188 3.90 10.62 0.51
N MET A 189 3.58 9.90 1.59
CA MET A 189 2.97 10.50 2.79
C MET A 189 3.90 11.43 3.56
N PHE A 190 5.24 11.31 3.40
CA PHE A 190 6.19 12.18 4.09
C PHE A 190 5.91 13.66 3.79
N SER A 191 5.69 13.99 2.52
CA SER A 191 5.38 15.37 2.13
C SER A 191 4.04 15.86 2.68
N GLN A 192 3.06 14.98 2.83
CA GLN A 192 1.75 15.33 3.39
C GLN A 192 1.84 15.56 4.90
N ILE A 193 2.58 14.73 5.62
CA ILE A 193 2.83 14.90 7.06
C ILE A 193 3.57 16.20 7.32
N LEU A 194 4.69 16.45 6.63
CA LEU A 194 5.48 17.67 6.80
C LEU A 194 4.77 18.93 6.31
N ALA A 195 3.79 18.83 5.42
CA ALA A 195 2.93 19.95 5.05
C ALA A 195 1.90 20.28 6.14
N ALA A 196 1.45 19.26 6.89
CA ALA A 196 0.51 19.44 8.01
C ALA A 196 1.23 19.87 9.30
N ASP A 197 2.40 19.32 9.57
CA ASP A 197 3.28 19.67 10.69
C ASP A 197 4.76 19.63 10.23
N PRO A 198 5.39 20.79 9.98
CA PRO A 198 6.78 20.84 9.53
C PRO A 198 7.82 20.35 10.56
N ASP A 199 7.46 20.33 11.84
CA ASP A 199 8.34 19.89 12.93
C ASP A 199 8.15 18.41 13.30
N PHE A 200 7.24 17.69 12.64
CA PHE A 200 6.99 16.28 12.90
C PHE A 200 8.21 15.42 12.56
N GLU A 201 8.72 14.70 13.56
CA GLU A 201 9.85 13.79 13.38
C GLU A 201 9.38 12.44 12.80
N ILE A 202 9.63 12.26 11.50
CA ILE A 202 9.26 11.03 10.77
C ILE A 202 10.32 9.96 10.97
N GLY A 203 9.90 8.78 11.45
CA GLY A 203 10.62 7.53 11.31
C GLY A 203 9.98 6.61 10.27
N TRP A 204 10.75 5.64 9.75
CA TRP A 204 10.23 4.69 8.76
C TRP A 204 10.94 3.34 8.87
N PHE A 205 10.16 2.25 8.81
CA PHE A 205 10.71 0.91 8.68
C PHE A 205 9.84 0.02 7.80
N ALA A 206 10.45 -1.00 7.18
CA ALA A 206 9.72 -2.05 6.50
C ALA A 206 9.15 -3.04 7.52
N VAL A 207 7.87 -3.38 7.41
CA VAL A 207 7.27 -4.40 8.30
C VAL A 207 7.91 -5.75 8.02
N PRO A 208 8.54 -6.39 9.02
CA PRO A 208 9.10 -7.72 8.85
C PRO A 208 8.00 -8.74 8.51
N SER A 209 8.36 -9.76 7.74
CA SER A 209 7.44 -10.83 7.37
C SER A 209 7.47 -11.96 8.41
N PRO A 210 6.38 -12.72 8.60
CA PRO A 210 6.32 -13.82 9.57
C PRO A 210 7.36 -14.93 9.34
N ASP A 211 7.92 -15.05 8.13
CA ASP A 211 8.97 -16.02 7.80
C ASP A 211 10.40 -15.53 8.10
N GLY A 212 10.54 -14.40 8.80
CA GLY A 212 11.83 -13.82 9.20
C GLY A 212 12.55 -13.06 8.09
N LYS A 213 11.90 -12.81 6.95
CA LYS A 213 12.45 -11.98 5.87
C LYS A 213 11.77 -10.61 5.88
N THR A 214 12.43 -9.63 5.29
CA THR A 214 11.82 -8.32 5.02
C THR A 214 11.58 -8.18 3.52
N ARG A 215 10.34 -7.90 3.14
CA ARG A 215 9.94 -7.68 1.76
C ARG A 215 9.42 -6.27 1.60
N LEU A 216 9.99 -5.56 0.65
CA LEU A 216 9.48 -4.25 0.30
C LEU A 216 8.35 -4.41 -0.72
N VAL A 217 7.25 -3.74 -0.47
CA VAL A 217 6.16 -3.57 -1.43
C VAL A 217 6.30 -2.18 -2.01
N GLY A 218 6.39 -2.10 -3.32
CA GLY A 218 6.48 -0.84 -4.04
C GLY A 218 5.47 -0.80 -5.16
N GLY A 219 5.13 0.39 -5.59
CA GLY A 219 4.26 0.63 -6.73
C GLY A 219 4.42 2.07 -7.21
N GLY A 220 4.41 2.28 -8.50
CA GLY A 220 4.37 3.56 -9.19
C GLY A 220 3.24 3.58 -10.19
#